data_956412db5a45bc109f3d6fb1cf37aa58
#
_entry.id   956412db5a45bc109f3d6fb1cf37aa58
#
_cell.length_a   1.000
_cell.length_b   1.000
_cell.length_c   1.000
_cell.angle_alpha   90.00
_cell.angle_beta   90.00
_cell.angle_gamma   90.00
#
_symmetry.space_group_name_H-M   'P 1'
#
loop_
_entity.id
_entity.type
_entity.pdbx_description
1 polymer ?
#
loop_
_entity_poly.entity_id
_entity_poly.type
_entity_poly.pdbx_seq_one_letter_code
_entity_poly.pdbx_strand_id
1 'polypeptide(L)'
;MVANRIRVLLIDDHAVLRAGLANLLALERDLVVVGEADNGEAGVQLVQRCQPHVAIIDVSMTGMDGVETSRRIRRLAPEVRILMLTSSESAADAARSIEAGASAYLTKRVAHDEIVAVIRKVHAGHKAIQIGVRPATSPPRPELLSLRELEVLRLMRLGNSNIEIGRRLGIAERTVKSHVTAIFIKLNASDRAGAVARGFDLGLLKIDPEATGPGRG
;
A
#
# COMPACT_ATOMS: atom_id res chain seq x y z
N MET A 1 1.43 37.53 -6.15
CA MET A 1 1.06 36.50 -7.15
C MET A 1 0.52 35.29 -6.39
N VAL A 2 -0.76 34.96 -6.54
CA VAL A 2 -1.34 33.76 -5.92
C VAL A 2 -0.69 32.58 -6.67
N ALA A 3 0.17 31.84 -5.97
CA ALA A 3 0.78 30.65 -6.55
C ALA A 3 -0.35 29.73 -7.07
N ASN A 4 -0.27 29.34 -8.35
CA ASN A 4 -1.26 28.47 -9.00
C ASN A 4 -1.15 27.08 -8.35
N ARG A 5 -1.90 26.85 -7.25
CA ARG A 5 -1.85 25.59 -6.51
C ARG A 5 -2.43 24.45 -7.35
N ILE A 6 -1.85 23.29 -7.24
CA ILE A 6 -2.38 22.06 -7.84
C ILE A 6 -3.67 21.69 -7.11
N ARG A 7 -4.77 21.67 -7.83
CA ARG A 7 -6.12 21.37 -7.31
C ARG A 7 -6.33 19.86 -7.33
N VAL A 8 -6.52 19.28 -6.16
CA VAL A 8 -6.64 17.83 -5.97
C VAL A 8 -8.07 17.48 -5.54
N LEU A 9 -8.68 16.50 -6.21
CA LEU A 9 -9.93 15.87 -5.81
C LEU A 9 -9.62 14.48 -5.23
N LEU A 10 -10.20 14.15 -4.07
CA LEU A 10 -10.06 12.83 -3.43
C LEU A 10 -11.35 12.03 -3.58
N ILE A 11 -11.23 10.77 -4.04
CA ILE A 11 -12.35 9.84 -4.23
C ILE A 11 -11.96 8.50 -3.60
N ASP A 12 -12.50 8.19 -2.40
CA ASP A 12 -12.19 6.99 -1.63
C ASP A 12 -13.35 6.73 -0.65
N ASP A 13 -13.88 5.52 -0.57
CA ASP A 13 -14.98 5.17 0.34
C ASP A 13 -14.52 5.00 1.81
N HIS A 14 -13.20 4.93 2.06
CA HIS A 14 -12.62 4.85 3.39
C HIS A 14 -12.44 6.25 4.01
N ALA A 15 -13.42 6.70 4.80
CA ALA A 15 -13.46 8.05 5.38
C ALA A 15 -12.18 8.44 6.14
N VAL A 16 -11.61 7.53 6.95
CA VAL A 16 -10.40 7.78 7.75
C VAL A 16 -9.19 8.01 6.85
N LEU A 17 -9.03 7.21 5.80
CA LEU A 17 -7.92 7.33 4.87
C LEU A 17 -8.05 8.62 4.05
N ARG A 18 -9.24 8.92 3.56
CA ARG A 18 -9.53 10.14 2.81
C ARG A 18 -9.22 11.39 3.63
N ALA A 19 -9.73 11.47 4.88
CA ALA A 19 -9.44 12.58 5.78
C ALA A 19 -7.93 12.68 6.12
N GLY A 20 -7.27 11.55 6.35
CA GLY A 20 -5.82 11.49 6.58
C GLY A 20 -5.02 12.05 5.41
N LEU A 21 -5.36 11.64 4.18
CA LEU A 21 -4.70 12.13 2.97
C LEU A 21 -4.98 13.62 2.75
N ALA A 22 -6.22 14.08 2.97
CA ALA A 22 -6.56 15.51 2.87
C ALA A 22 -5.72 16.35 3.83
N ASN A 23 -5.58 15.93 5.09
CA ASN A 23 -4.76 16.61 6.09
C ASN A 23 -3.28 16.64 5.70
N LEU A 24 -2.74 15.54 5.18
CA LEU A 24 -1.36 15.48 4.74
C LEU A 24 -1.10 16.39 3.54
N LEU A 25 -1.99 16.41 2.54
CA LEU A 25 -1.87 17.30 1.38
C LEU A 25 -2.01 18.77 1.75
N ALA A 26 -2.76 19.09 2.81
CA ALA A 26 -2.90 20.47 3.31
C ALA A 26 -1.60 21.06 3.90
N LEU A 27 -0.60 20.20 4.24
CA LEU A 27 0.72 20.65 4.69
C LEU A 27 1.57 21.21 3.53
N GLU A 28 1.23 20.87 2.29
CA GLU A 28 1.95 21.29 1.10
C GLU A 28 1.44 22.64 0.59
N ARG A 29 2.33 23.61 0.46
CA ARG A 29 1.97 25.00 0.09
C ARG A 29 1.44 25.13 -1.35
N ASP A 30 1.87 24.25 -2.23
CA ASP A 30 1.55 24.22 -3.65
C ASP A 30 0.39 23.30 -4.01
N LEU A 31 -0.20 22.58 -3.02
CA LEU A 31 -1.37 21.74 -3.21
C LEU A 31 -2.61 22.34 -2.52
N VAL A 32 -3.80 21.96 -3.03
CA VAL A 32 -5.07 22.28 -2.38
C VAL A 32 -6.09 21.18 -2.70
N VAL A 33 -6.69 20.58 -1.67
CA VAL A 33 -7.84 19.69 -1.85
C VAL A 33 -9.06 20.53 -2.13
N VAL A 34 -9.66 20.35 -3.31
CA VAL A 34 -10.82 21.13 -3.79
C VAL A 34 -12.14 20.39 -3.67
N GLY A 35 -12.10 19.13 -3.31
CA GLY A 35 -13.29 18.31 -3.07
C GLY A 35 -12.93 16.92 -2.56
N GLU A 36 -13.89 16.29 -1.91
CA GLU A 36 -13.83 14.94 -1.41
C GLU A 36 -15.12 14.19 -1.77
N ALA A 37 -15.00 12.95 -2.21
CA ALA A 37 -16.12 12.07 -2.51
C ALA A 37 -15.89 10.70 -1.85
N ASP A 38 -16.96 10.08 -1.38
CA ASP A 38 -16.97 8.76 -0.76
C ASP A 38 -17.39 7.65 -1.73
N ASN A 39 -17.64 7.97 -2.99
CA ASN A 39 -17.99 7.02 -4.04
C ASN A 39 -17.68 7.59 -5.44
N GLY A 40 -17.68 6.71 -6.45
CA GLY A 40 -17.32 7.08 -7.82
C GLY A 40 -18.30 8.06 -8.46
N GLU A 41 -19.62 7.90 -8.23
CA GLU A 41 -20.67 8.76 -8.79
C GLU A 41 -20.53 10.20 -8.33
N ALA A 42 -20.36 10.40 -7.01
CA ALA A 42 -20.13 11.71 -6.42
C ALA A 42 -18.81 12.32 -6.93
N GLY A 43 -17.77 11.50 -7.07
CA GLY A 43 -16.48 11.91 -7.62
C GLY A 43 -16.59 12.47 -9.04
N VAL A 44 -17.31 11.78 -9.93
CA VAL A 44 -17.55 12.24 -11.31
C VAL A 44 -18.30 13.58 -11.33
N GLN A 45 -19.31 13.75 -10.46
CA GLN A 45 -20.04 15.03 -10.36
C GLN A 45 -19.15 16.18 -9.87
N LEU A 46 -18.28 15.89 -8.89
CA LEU A 46 -17.38 16.90 -8.32
C LEU A 46 -16.30 17.35 -9.30
N VAL A 47 -15.88 16.51 -10.25
CA VAL A 47 -14.93 16.93 -11.30
C VAL A 47 -15.43 18.15 -12.05
N GLN A 48 -16.69 18.18 -12.45
CA GLN A 48 -17.27 19.32 -13.18
C GLN A 48 -17.34 20.59 -12.32
N ARG A 49 -17.69 20.45 -11.04
CA ARG A 49 -17.85 21.58 -10.12
C ARG A 49 -16.51 22.14 -9.64
N CYS A 50 -15.58 21.24 -9.30
CA CYS A 50 -14.32 21.59 -8.68
C CYS A 50 -13.20 21.80 -9.69
N GLN A 51 -13.33 21.37 -10.94
CA GLN A 51 -12.29 21.47 -11.98
C GLN A 51 -10.88 21.15 -11.44
N PRO A 52 -10.65 19.93 -10.91
CA PRO A 52 -9.37 19.56 -10.33
C PRO A 52 -8.32 19.40 -11.43
N HIS A 53 -7.05 19.62 -11.09
CA HIS A 53 -5.94 19.26 -11.96
C HIS A 53 -5.60 17.77 -11.86
N VAL A 54 -5.75 17.21 -10.63
CA VAL A 54 -5.46 15.81 -10.34
C VAL A 54 -6.62 15.22 -9.54
N ALA A 55 -7.14 14.07 -9.96
CA ALA A 55 -8.07 13.24 -9.18
C ALA A 55 -7.32 12.03 -8.63
N ILE A 56 -7.35 11.86 -7.30
CA ILE A 56 -6.85 10.66 -6.62
C ILE A 56 -8.05 9.76 -6.37
N ILE A 57 -7.99 8.53 -6.89
CA ILE A 57 -9.13 7.60 -6.91
C ILE A 57 -8.72 6.28 -6.27
N ASP A 58 -9.47 5.81 -5.26
CA ASP A 58 -9.33 4.44 -4.80
C ASP A 58 -9.81 3.45 -5.87
N VAL A 59 -9.05 2.38 -6.07
CA VAL A 59 -9.41 1.33 -7.03
C VAL A 59 -10.62 0.53 -6.53
N SER A 60 -10.65 0.24 -5.22
CA SER A 60 -11.61 -0.70 -4.61
C SER A 60 -12.69 0.05 -3.84
N MET A 61 -13.67 0.59 -4.55
CA MET A 61 -14.83 1.25 -3.93
C MET A 61 -16.10 0.45 -4.12
N THR A 62 -17.02 0.59 -3.18
CA THR A 62 -18.36 0.00 -3.27
C THR A 62 -19.18 0.69 -4.37
N GLY A 63 -19.95 -0.08 -5.15
CA GLY A 63 -20.75 0.44 -6.26
C GLY A 63 -19.90 0.65 -7.52
N MET A 64 -19.70 1.90 -7.95
CA MET A 64 -18.82 2.21 -9.08
C MET A 64 -17.35 2.15 -8.61
N ASP A 65 -16.61 1.18 -9.13
CA ASP A 65 -15.19 1.02 -8.85
C ASP A 65 -14.32 2.18 -9.41
N GLY A 66 -13.06 2.23 -8.96
CA GLY A 66 -12.15 3.29 -9.38
C GLY A 66 -11.80 3.22 -10.87
N VAL A 67 -11.80 2.03 -11.48
CA VAL A 67 -11.48 1.86 -12.90
C VAL A 67 -12.60 2.45 -13.77
N GLU A 68 -13.86 2.17 -13.44
CA GLU A 68 -15.00 2.77 -14.15
C GLU A 68 -15.11 4.27 -13.87
N THR A 69 -14.86 4.70 -12.65
CA THR A 69 -14.76 6.13 -12.26
C THR A 69 -13.72 6.85 -13.12
N SER A 70 -12.53 6.26 -13.27
CA SER A 70 -11.45 6.77 -14.13
C SER A 70 -11.91 6.94 -15.58
N ARG A 71 -12.56 5.90 -16.16
CA ARG A 71 -13.08 5.95 -17.55
C ARG A 71 -14.08 7.09 -17.74
N ARG A 72 -15.00 7.28 -16.79
CA ARG A 72 -16.02 8.36 -16.86
C ARG A 72 -15.38 9.73 -16.75
N ILE A 73 -14.44 9.93 -15.82
CA ILE A 73 -13.72 11.20 -15.68
C ILE A 73 -12.93 11.49 -16.95
N ARG A 74 -12.23 10.50 -17.54
CA ARG A 74 -11.48 10.69 -18.80
C ARG A 74 -12.34 11.11 -19.97
N ARG A 75 -13.58 10.63 -20.04
CA ARG A 75 -14.52 11.06 -21.10
C ARG A 75 -15.06 12.47 -20.85
N LEU A 76 -15.28 12.82 -19.59
CA LEU A 76 -15.90 14.07 -19.18
C LEU A 76 -14.93 15.25 -19.14
N ALA A 77 -13.71 15.01 -18.65
CA ALA A 77 -12.66 15.99 -18.40
C ALA A 77 -11.29 15.39 -18.74
N PRO A 78 -10.92 15.32 -20.03
CA PRO A 78 -9.69 14.66 -20.50
C PRO A 78 -8.41 15.35 -20.00
N GLU A 79 -8.49 16.60 -19.57
CA GLU A 79 -7.38 17.35 -18.98
C GLU A 79 -7.03 16.93 -17.56
N VAL A 80 -7.97 16.36 -16.80
CA VAL A 80 -7.76 15.90 -15.43
C VAL A 80 -6.80 14.71 -15.40
N ARG A 81 -5.75 14.82 -14.61
CA ARG A 81 -4.80 13.73 -14.40
C ARG A 81 -5.33 12.78 -13.34
N ILE A 82 -5.30 11.49 -13.60
CA ILE A 82 -5.86 10.48 -12.70
C ILE A 82 -4.70 9.72 -12.04
N LEU A 83 -4.70 9.71 -10.72
CA LEU A 83 -3.81 8.93 -9.88
C LEU A 83 -4.65 7.88 -9.14
N MET A 84 -4.39 6.60 -9.40
CA MET A 84 -5.08 5.50 -8.73
C MET A 84 -4.34 5.13 -7.46
N LEU A 85 -5.07 5.02 -6.34
CA LEU A 85 -4.58 4.44 -5.09
C LEU A 85 -5.20 3.07 -4.88
N THR A 86 -4.43 2.11 -4.35
CA THR A 86 -4.90 0.73 -4.19
C THR A 86 -4.24 0.03 -3.03
N SER A 87 -4.93 -0.95 -2.46
CA SER A 87 -4.32 -1.92 -1.54
C SER A 87 -3.63 -3.08 -2.28
N SER A 88 -3.87 -3.24 -3.60
CA SER A 88 -3.31 -4.31 -4.44
C SER A 88 -1.94 -3.95 -5.00
N GLU A 89 -1.00 -4.89 -4.96
CA GLU A 89 0.31 -4.79 -5.61
C GLU A 89 0.33 -5.46 -7.01
N SER A 90 -0.84 -5.83 -7.53
CA SER A 90 -1.00 -6.57 -8.78
C SER A 90 -0.64 -5.72 -10.00
N ALA A 91 0.29 -6.22 -10.81
CA ALA A 91 0.61 -5.61 -12.10
C ALA A 91 -0.57 -5.64 -13.08
N ALA A 92 -1.45 -6.65 -12.97
CA ALA A 92 -2.65 -6.74 -13.81
C ALA A 92 -3.66 -5.62 -13.47
N ASP A 93 -3.83 -5.31 -12.17
CA ASP A 93 -4.69 -4.21 -11.73
C ASP A 93 -4.10 -2.86 -12.15
N ALA A 94 -2.78 -2.71 -12.07
CA ALA A 94 -2.08 -1.52 -12.56
C ALA A 94 -2.28 -1.33 -14.07
N ALA A 95 -2.12 -2.41 -14.87
CA ALA A 95 -2.32 -2.35 -16.31
C ALA A 95 -3.76 -1.94 -16.67
N ARG A 96 -4.78 -2.56 -16.04
CA ARG A 96 -6.19 -2.19 -16.24
C ARG A 96 -6.47 -0.73 -15.89
N SER A 97 -5.87 -0.22 -14.82
CA SER A 97 -6.02 1.17 -14.39
C SER A 97 -5.39 2.15 -15.39
N ILE A 98 -4.21 1.84 -15.90
CA ILE A 98 -3.54 2.65 -16.92
C ILE A 98 -4.33 2.63 -18.25
N GLU A 99 -4.86 1.47 -18.68
CA GLU A 99 -5.73 1.35 -19.84
C GLU A 99 -7.04 2.17 -19.67
N ALA A 100 -7.55 2.27 -18.45
CA ALA A 100 -8.69 3.12 -18.11
C ALA A 100 -8.36 4.63 -18.10
N GLY A 101 -7.10 5.00 -18.36
CA GLY A 101 -6.65 6.38 -18.51
C GLY A 101 -5.95 6.96 -17.28
N ALA A 102 -5.59 6.15 -16.29
CA ALA A 102 -4.78 6.62 -15.18
C ALA A 102 -3.40 7.09 -15.65
N SER A 103 -2.95 8.22 -15.10
CA SER A 103 -1.60 8.75 -15.31
C SER A 103 -0.59 8.14 -14.34
N ALA A 104 -1.06 7.66 -13.18
CA ALA A 104 -0.25 6.97 -12.19
C ALA A 104 -1.07 5.92 -11.42
N TYR A 105 -0.37 4.91 -10.89
CA TYR A 105 -0.91 3.86 -10.04
C TYR A 105 0.03 3.63 -8.86
N LEU A 106 -0.47 3.82 -7.64
CA LEU A 106 0.29 3.71 -6.40
C LEU A 106 -0.41 2.76 -5.44
N THR A 107 0.38 2.03 -4.66
CA THR A 107 -0.19 1.30 -3.52
C THR A 107 -0.40 2.25 -2.33
N LYS A 108 -1.44 2.00 -1.51
CA LYS A 108 -1.74 2.77 -0.29
C LYS A 108 -0.65 2.66 0.79
N ARG A 109 0.43 1.88 0.53
CA ARG A 109 1.58 1.70 1.42
C ARG A 109 2.73 2.66 1.16
N VAL A 110 2.67 3.43 0.07
CA VAL A 110 3.73 4.40 -0.25
C VAL A 110 3.77 5.54 0.76
N ALA A 111 4.94 6.11 0.95
CA ALA A 111 5.13 7.23 1.85
C ALA A 111 4.42 8.49 1.34
N HIS A 112 4.06 9.39 2.26
CA HIS A 112 3.35 10.63 1.92
C HIS A 112 4.09 11.48 0.87
N ASP A 113 5.37 11.71 1.09
CA ASP A 113 6.24 12.50 0.19
C ASP A 113 6.32 11.89 -1.22
N GLU A 114 6.18 10.58 -1.34
CA GLU A 114 6.12 9.90 -2.64
C GLU A 114 4.80 10.17 -3.35
N ILE A 115 3.66 10.17 -2.63
CA ILE A 115 2.35 10.57 -3.19
C ILE A 115 2.42 12.01 -3.69
N VAL A 116 2.95 12.93 -2.88
CA VAL A 116 3.12 14.33 -3.24
C VAL A 116 4.01 14.51 -4.47
N ALA A 117 5.14 13.79 -4.51
CA ALA A 117 6.04 13.81 -5.67
C ALA A 117 5.35 13.32 -6.95
N VAL A 118 4.51 12.29 -6.85
CA VAL A 118 3.75 11.77 -8.00
C VAL A 118 2.65 12.74 -8.43
N ILE A 119 1.94 13.37 -7.51
CA ILE A 119 0.95 14.43 -7.85
C ILE A 119 1.63 15.52 -8.71
N ARG A 120 2.79 16.00 -8.29
CA ARG A 120 3.57 17.02 -9.04
C ARG A 120 3.99 16.51 -10.42
N LYS A 121 4.47 15.27 -10.51
CA LYS A 121 4.88 14.63 -11.78
C LYS A 121 3.71 14.47 -12.74
N VAL A 122 2.56 13.94 -12.31
CA VAL A 122 1.41 13.76 -13.19
C VAL A 122 0.81 15.10 -13.61
N HIS A 123 0.80 16.10 -12.74
CA HIS A 123 0.40 17.46 -13.06
C HIS A 123 1.31 18.07 -14.15
N ALA A 124 2.62 17.82 -14.08
CA ALA A 124 3.59 18.22 -15.11
C ALA A 124 3.49 17.42 -16.42
N GLY A 125 2.57 16.47 -16.53
CA GLY A 125 2.31 15.71 -17.76
C GLY A 125 3.01 14.35 -17.86
N HIS A 126 3.76 13.91 -16.86
CA HIS A 126 4.33 12.55 -16.83
C HIS A 126 3.21 11.51 -16.72
N LYS A 127 3.39 10.36 -17.38
CA LYS A 127 2.39 9.30 -17.47
C LYS A 127 2.98 7.93 -17.12
N ALA A 128 2.07 6.98 -16.83
CA ALA A 128 2.39 5.59 -16.56
C ALA A 128 3.35 5.37 -15.37
N ILE A 129 3.24 6.24 -14.34
CA ILE A 129 4.00 6.10 -13.10
C ILE A 129 3.37 5.00 -12.29
N GLN A 130 4.14 3.94 -11.97
CA GLN A 130 3.71 2.82 -11.13
C GLN A 130 4.67 2.71 -9.94
N ILE A 131 4.14 2.85 -8.72
CA ILE A 131 4.93 2.80 -7.49
C ILE A 131 4.29 1.81 -6.51
N GLY A 132 5.12 0.97 -5.92
CA GLY A 132 4.69 -0.10 -5.03
C GLY A 132 4.04 -1.28 -5.78
N VAL A 133 4.07 -1.28 -7.11
CA VAL A 133 3.55 -2.34 -7.96
C VAL A 133 4.66 -3.32 -8.29
N ARG A 134 4.35 -4.61 -8.24
CA ARG A 134 5.30 -5.66 -8.54
C ARG A 134 5.26 -6.04 -10.01
N PRO A 135 6.41 -6.27 -10.65
CA PRO A 135 6.45 -6.85 -12.00
C PRO A 135 5.69 -8.19 -12.03
N ALA A 136 4.95 -8.45 -13.12
CA ALA A 136 4.19 -9.68 -13.29
C ALA A 136 5.06 -10.96 -13.21
N THR A 137 6.36 -10.83 -13.49
CA THR A 137 7.36 -11.90 -13.42
C THR A 137 8.03 -12.05 -12.05
N SER A 138 7.74 -11.17 -11.10
CA SER A 138 8.32 -11.28 -9.75
C SER A 138 7.63 -12.38 -8.97
N PRO A 139 8.38 -13.27 -8.30
CA PRO A 139 7.78 -14.25 -7.41
C PRO A 139 6.96 -13.51 -6.33
N PRO A 140 5.86 -14.08 -5.82
CA PRO A 140 5.06 -13.44 -4.79
C PRO A 140 5.96 -13.00 -3.64
N ARG A 141 6.01 -11.69 -3.32
CA ARG A 141 6.57 -11.28 -2.04
C ARG A 141 5.65 -11.86 -0.98
N PRO A 142 6.16 -12.57 -0.02
CA PRO A 142 5.36 -12.91 1.13
C PRO A 142 4.82 -11.60 1.69
N GLU A 143 3.53 -11.54 2.02
CA GLU A 143 2.97 -10.40 2.73
C GLU A 143 3.92 -10.08 3.87
N LEU A 144 4.40 -8.82 3.92
CA LEU A 144 5.36 -8.44 4.94
C LEU A 144 4.76 -8.82 6.30
N LEU A 145 5.51 -9.59 7.07
CA LEU A 145 5.09 -9.96 8.40
C LEU A 145 4.84 -8.67 9.19
N SER A 146 3.73 -8.61 9.93
CA SER A 146 3.53 -7.56 10.91
C SER A 146 4.69 -7.54 11.91
N LEU A 147 4.92 -6.42 12.59
CA LEU A 147 5.97 -6.34 13.62
C LEU A 147 5.84 -7.49 14.62
N ARG A 148 4.59 -7.85 14.98
CA ARG A 148 4.32 -8.94 15.92
C ARG A 148 4.64 -10.31 15.36
N GLU A 149 4.31 -10.58 14.10
CA GLU A 149 4.67 -11.81 13.41
C GLU A 149 6.19 -11.92 13.22
N LEU A 150 6.88 -10.81 12.96
CA LEU A 150 8.34 -10.78 12.87
C LEU A 150 9.01 -11.09 14.21
N GLU A 151 8.47 -10.58 15.33
CA GLU A 151 8.93 -10.93 16.68
C GLU A 151 8.74 -12.43 16.96
N VAL A 152 7.56 -12.97 16.61
CA VAL A 152 7.29 -14.42 16.73
C VAL A 152 8.26 -15.23 15.88
N LEU A 153 8.49 -14.85 14.61
CA LEU A 153 9.43 -15.54 13.72
C LEU A 153 10.87 -15.51 14.26
N ARG A 154 11.31 -14.39 14.84
CA ARG A 154 12.63 -14.27 15.49
C ARG A 154 12.76 -15.24 16.67
N LEU A 155 11.72 -15.37 17.49
CA LEU A 155 11.72 -16.31 18.61
C LEU A 155 11.59 -17.77 18.15
N MET A 156 10.89 -18.03 17.04
CA MET A 156 10.87 -19.35 16.40
C MET A 156 12.26 -19.78 15.96
N ARG A 157 13.05 -18.89 15.36
CA ARG A 157 14.45 -19.13 14.96
C ARG A 157 15.31 -19.58 16.14
N LEU A 158 15.09 -19.01 17.32
CA LEU A 158 15.82 -19.34 18.56
C LEU A 158 15.37 -20.68 19.19
N GLY A 159 14.49 -21.43 18.54
CA GLY A 159 13.99 -22.70 19.04
C GLY A 159 12.91 -22.63 20.12
N ASN A 160 12.41 -21.43 20.47
CA ASN A 160 11.41 -21.27 21.51
C ASN A 160 10.07 -21.94 21.12
N SER A 161 9.48 -22.72 22.01
CA SER A 161 8.11 -23.23 21.87
C SER A 161 7.06 -22.11 21.89
N ASN A 162 5.82 -22.40 21.46
CA ASN A 162 4.74 -21.40 21.49
C ASN A 162 4.44 -20.89 22.92
N ILE A 163 4.63 -21.72 23.93
CA ILE A 163 4.47 -21.36 25.34
C ILE A 163 5.56 -20.35 25.75
N GLU A 164 6.81 -20.61 25.39
CA GLU A 164 7.94 -19.73 25.69
C GLU A 164 7.83 -18.40 24.93
N ILE A 165 7.42 -18.44 23.66
CA ILE A 165 7.11 -17.24 22.88
C ILE A 165 6.02 -16.43 23.57
N GLY A 166 4.94 -17.09 24.00
CA GLY A 166 3.85 -16.43 24.71
C GLY A 166 4.31 -15.73 25.99
N ARG A 167 5.13 -16.41 26.80
CA ARG A 167 5.72 -15.81 28.01
C ARG A 167 6.60 -14.61 27.71
N ARG A 168 7.49 -14.71 26.70
CA ARG A 168 8.40 -13.62 26.31
C ARG A 168 7.67 -12.41 25.75
N LEU A 169 6.57 -12.62 25.04
CA LEU A 169 5.82 -11.57 24.37
C LEU A 169 4.61 -11.07 25.16
N GLY A 170 4.35 -11.64 26.36
CA GLY A 170 3.20 -11.26 27.20
C GLY A 170 1.84 -11.57 26.56
N ILE A 171 1.73 -12.67 25.78
CA ILE A 171 0.48 -13.08 25.11
C ILE A 171 0.18 -14.56 25.36
N ALA A 172 -1.09 -14.92 25.22
CA ALA A 172 -1.53 -16.30 25.39
C ALA A 172 -0.94 -17.21 24.28
N GLU A 173 -0.66 -18.48 24.61
CA GLU A 173 -0.20 -19.49 23.64
C GLU A 173 -1.10 -19.57 22.40
N ARG A 174 -2.43 -19.48 22.62
CA ARG A 174 -3.43 -19.47 21.54
C ARG A 174 -3.15 -18.34 20.53
N THR A 175 -2.80 -17.14 21.01
CA THR A 175 -2.47 -16.00 20.18
C THR A 175 -1.18 -16.24 19.40
N VAL A 176 -0.18 -16.87 20.03
CA VAL A 176 1.06 -17.28 19.33
C VAL A 176 0.76 -18.27 18.20
N LYS A 177 -0.09 -19.27 18.45
CA LYS A 177 -0.51 -20.23 17.40
C LYS A 177 -1.16 -19.53 16.21
N SER A 178 -2.00 -18.52 16.44
CA SER A 178 -2.60 -17.73 15.36
C SER A 178 -1.54 -16.97 14.55
N HIS A 179 -0.57 -16.35 15.22
CA HIS A 179 0.55 -15.69 14.54
C HIS A 179 1.42 -16.68 13.74
N VAL A 180 1.73 -17.86 14.30
CA VAL A 180 2.49 -18.91 13.60
C VAL A 180 1.77 -19.37 12.34
N THR A 181 0.45 -19.57 12.42
CA THR A 181 -0.37 -19.95 11.24
C THR A 181 -0.32 -18.83 10.18
N ALA A 182 -0.47 -17.56 10.58
CA ALA A 182 -0.37 -16.43 9.66
C ALA A 182 1.04 -16.33 9.02
N ILE A 183 2.10 -16.56 9.79
CA ILE A 183 3.48 -16.61 9.28
C ILE A 183 3.63 -17.71 8.23
N PHE A 184 3.11 -18.92 8.49
CA PHE A 184 3.20 -20.02 7.52
C PHE A 184 2.52 -19.69 6.20
N ILE A 185 1.32 -19.11 6.26
CA ILE A 185 0.57 -18.68 5.07
C ILE A 185 1.37 -17.58 4.33
N LYS A 186 1.80 -16.54 5.04
CA LYS A 186 2.50 -15.39 4.46
C LYS A 186 3.87 -15.72 3.88
N LEU A 187 4.59 -16.66 4.49
CA LEU A 187 5.90 -17.13 4.00
C LEU A 187 5.81 -18.32 3.04
N ASN A 188 4.59 -18.81 2.77
CA ASN A 188 4.36 -20.04 1.99
C ASN A 188 5.21 -21.20 2.51
N ALA A 189 5.17 -21.44 3.82
CA ALA A 189 5.88 -22.49 4.52
C ALA A 189 4.91 -23.55 5.04
N SER A 190 5.28 -24.81 4.98
CA SER A 190 4.49 -25.93 5.46
C SER A 190 4.70 -26.24 6.94
N ASP A 191 5.82 -25.80 7.49
CA ASP A 191 6.23 -26.09 8.84
C ASP A 191 7.11 -24.98 9.43
N ARG A 192 7.50 -25.17 10.70
CA ARG A 192 8.30 -24.20 11.46
C ARG A 192 9.70 -24.00 10.87
N ALA A 193 10.36 -25.07 10.47
CA ALA A 193 11.71 -25.01 9.92
C ALA A 193 11.69 -24.30 8.56
N GLY A 194 10.72 -24.63 7.72
CA GLY A 194 10.48 -23.96 6.45
C GLY A 194 10.20 -22.46 6.61
N ALA A 195 9.40 -22.08 7.62
CA ALA A 195 9.14 -20.66 7.89
C ALA A 195 10.41 -19.91 8.30
N VAL A 196 11.27 -20.50 9.11
CA VAL A 196 12.55 -19.90 9.51
C VAL A 196 13.51 -19.81 8.33
N ALA A 197 13.63 -20.85 7.51
CA ALA A 197 14.46 -20.84 6.30
C ALA A 197 14.01 -19.74 5.33
N ARG A 198 12.70 -19.64 5.05
CA ARG A 198 12.14 -18.57 4.23
C ARG A 198 12.37 -17.18 4.81
N GLY A 199 12.37 -17.07 6.16
CA GLY A 199 12.71 -15.81 6.85
C GLY A 199 14.14 -15.34 6.56
N PHE A 200 15.11 -16.26 6.45
CA PHE A 200 16.47 -15.94 6.02
C PHE A 200 16.55 -15.60 4.53
N ASP A 201 15.95 -16.40 3.66
CA ASP A 201 15.94 -16.18 2.21
C ASP A 201 15.39 -14.80 1.84
N LEU A 202 14.44 -14.30 2.61
CA LEU A 202 13.78 -13.02 2.40
C LEU A 202 14.43 -11.84 3.16
N GLY A 203 15.54 -12.09 3.88
CA GLY A 203 16.23 -11.08 4.66
C GLY A 203 15.45 -10.56 5.89
N LEU A 204 14.37 -11.25 6.30
CA LEU A 204 13.59 -10.94 7.50
C LEU A 204 14.32 -11.33 8.79
N LEU A 205 15.18 -12.34 8.69
CA LEU A 205 16.09 -12.79 9.74
C LEU A 205 17.52 -12.53 9.30
N LYS A 206 18.37 -12.09 10.24
CA LYS A 206 19.80 -11.91 10.03
C LYS A 206 20.55 -13.00 10.78
N ILE A 207 21.68 -13.49 10.24
CA ILE A 207 22.59 -14.36 10.97
C ILE A 207 23.35 -13.46 11.93
N ASP A 208 23.18 -13.66 13.24
CA ASP A 208 24.02 -12.98 14.23
C ASP A 208 25.39 -13.67 14.23
N PRO A 209 26.48 -12.97 13.89
CA PRO A 209 27.80 -13.59 13.82
C PRO A 209 28.36 -14.03 15.21
N GLU A 210 27.73 -13.61 16.29
CA GLU A 210 28.17 -13.92 17.67
C GLU A 210 27.57 -15.20 18.27
N ALA A 211 26.65 -15.89 17.57
CA ALA A 211 26.03 -17.10 18.09
C ALA A 211 26.85 -18.39 17.86
N THR A 212 28.02 -18.28 17.24
CA THR A 212 28.95 -19.40 17.07
C THR A 212 30.07 -19.33 18.11
N GLY A 213 29.70 -19.46 19.37
CA GLY A 213 30.66 -19.73 20.44
C GLY A 213 31.22 -21.14 20.30
N PRO A 214 32.53 -21.36 20.57
CA PRO A 214 33.16 -22.64 20.33
C PRO A 214 32.60 -23.70 21.29
N GLY A 215 32.17 -24.82 20.69
CA GLY A 215 31.84 -26.02 21.45
C GLY A 215 33.04 -26.41 22.33
N ARG A 216 32.76 -26.55 23.61
CA ARG A 216 33.69 -27.17 24.54
C ARG A 216 33.83 -28.63 24.17
N GLY A 217 35.09 -29.03 23.98
CA GLY A 217 35.53 -30.43 23.89
C GLY A 217 35.35 -31.18 25.22
#